data_c9c997ecdb69e023f3a3e9bd01eafed9
#
_entry.id   c9c997ecdb69e023f3a3e9bd01eafed9
#
_cell.length_a   1.000
_cell.length_b   1.000
_cell.length_c   1.000
_cell.angle_alpha   90.00
_cell.angle_beta   90.00
_cell.angle_gamma   90.00
#
_symmetry.space_group_name_H-M   'P 1'
#
loop_
_entity.id
_entity.type
_entity.pdbx_description
1 polymer ?
#
loop_
_entity_poly.entity_id
_entity_poly.type
_entity_poly.pdbx_seq_one_letter_code
_entity_poly.pdbx_strand_id
1 'polypeptide(L)'
;MAEASKPPSSIPTGVAAIATLFFLAATYLGLLGVIMLVSPGTASMALGAPLLSGLELAGPYMFLLMAGVGVLIGWGLLRLNNWARRAAIAVGFIGVVMLVPAVSAAAADFRASLLWGGLGIIVRVIIVWYLFQEPVKERFSD
;
A
#
# COMPACT_ATOMS: atom_id res chain seq x y z
N MET A 1 -18.46 -8.63 42.30
CA MET A 1 -18.30 -9.13 40.93
C MET A 1 -17.33 -8.22 40.24
N ALA A 2 -16.15 -8.70 39.99
CA ALA A 2 -15.17 -7.93 39.23
C ALA A 2 -15.64 -7.89 37.76
N GLU A 3 -16.11 -6.73 37.34
CA GLU A 3 -16.21 -6.40 35.93
C GLU A 3 -14.81 -6.57 35.34
N ALA A 4 -14.60 -7.65 34.58
CA ALA A 4 -13.40 -7.83 33.82
C ALA A 4 -13.29 -6.62 32.91
N SER A 5 -12.46 -5.66 33.27
CA SER A 5 -12.14 -4.50 32.45
C SER A 5 -11.68 -5.04 31.10
N LYS A 6 -12.54 -4.89 30.09
CA LYS A 6 -12.19 -5.16 28.69
C LYS A 6 -10.87 -4.44 28.44
N PRO A 7 -9.78 -5.16 28.11
CA PRO A 7 -8.51 -4.48 27.89
C PRO A 7 -8.73 -3.41 26.83
N PRO A 8 -8.11 -2.23 26.94
CA PRO A 8 -8.24 -1.19 25.94
C PRO A 8 -7.99 -1.81 24.58
N SER A 9 -8.81 -1.48 23.60
CA SER A 9 -8.75 -2.02 22.23
C SER A 9 -7.41 -1.66 21.61
N SER A 10 -6.38 -2.43 21.96
CA SER A 10 -5.05 -2.23 21.42
C SER A 10 -5.07 -2.60 19.94
N ILE A 11 -4.63 -1.69 19.11
CA ILE A 11 -4.48 -1.92 17.67
C ILE A 11 -3.54 -3.11 17.51
N PRO A 12 -3.92 -4.16 16.74
CA PRO A 12 -3.03 -5.28 16.48
C PRO A 12 -1.73 -4.78 15.83
N THR A 13 -0.60 -5.25 16.31
CA THR A 13 0.73 -4.80 15.83
C THR A 13 0.87 -4.92 14.31
N GLY A 14 0.30 -5.97 13.70
CA GLY A 14 0.31 -6.13 12.26
C GLY A 14 -0.53 -5.07 11.53
N VAL A 15 -1.68 -4.66 12.07
CA VAL A 15 -2.49 -3.57 11.50
C VAL A 15 -1.72 -2.24 11.58
N ALA A 16 -1.06 -1.97 12.69
CA ALA A 16 -0.22 -0.79 12.85
C ALA A 16 0.96 -0.79 11.86
N ALA A 17 1.61 -1.94 11.65
CA ALA A 17 2.68 -2.08 10.68
C ALA A 17 2.18 -1.83 9.24
N ILE A 18 1.02 -2.38 8.88
CA ILE A 18 0.41 -2.15 7.55
C ILE A 18 0.04 -0.68 7.37
N ALA A 19 -0.55 -0.04 8.37
CA ALA A 19 -0.87 1.39 8.33
C ALA A 19 0.40 2.24 8.13
N THR A 20 1.49 1.91 8.83
CA THR A 20 2.79 2.57 8.66
C THR A 20 3.31 2.43 7.24
N LEU A 21 3.21 1.24 6.63
CA LEU A 21 3.60 1.03 5.23
C LEU A 21 2.77 1.89 4.28
N PHE A 22 1.45 2.03 4.52
CA PHE A 22 0.60 2.92 3.73
C PHE A 22 1.03 4.39 3.87
N PHE A 23 1.37 4.85 5.07
CA PHE A 23 1.87 6.21 5.28
C PHE A 23 3.22 6.45 4.60
N LEU A 24 4.15 5.50 4.68
CA LEU A 24 5.44 5.61 3.99
C LEU A 24 5.26 5.66 2.47
N ALA A 25 4.43 4.78 1.92
CA ALA A 25 4.12 4.78 0.50
C ALA A 25 3.42 6.08 0.07
N ALA A 26 2.46 6.56 0.85
CA ALA A 26 1.77 7.81 0.59
C ALA A 26 2.71 9.03 0.62
N THR A 27 3.63 9.08 1.60
CA THR A 27 4.64 10.13 1.69
C THR A 27 5.55 10.10 0.48
N TYR A 28 6.02 8.92 0.08
CA TYR A 28 6.85 8.75 -1.10
C TYR A 28 6.15 9.22 -2.38
N LEU A 29 4.91 8.78 -2.61
CA LEU A 29 4.11 9.19 -3.77
C LEU A 29 3.80 10.69 -3.73
N GLY A 30 3.48 11.24 -2.56
CA GLY A 30 3.22 12.67 -2.39
C GLY A 30 4.44 13.52 -2.73
N LEU A 31 5.62 13.15 -2.25
CA LEU A 31 6.88 13.83 -2.57
C LEU A 31 7.18 13.76 -4.06
N LEU A 32 7.03 12.58 -4.69
CA LEU A 32 7.19 12.44 -6.13
C LEU A 32 6.22 13.33 -6.91
N GLY A 33 4.95 13.34 -6.52
CA GLY A 33 3.94 14.18 -7.16
C GLY A 33 4.29 15.65 -7.08
N VAL A 34 4.75 16.14 -5.93
CA VAL A 34 5.20 17.54 -5.76
C VAL A 34 6.45 17.83 -6.60
N ILE A 35 7.43 16.93 -6.59
CA ILE A 35 8.65 17.11 -7.41
C ILE A 35 8.30 17.16 -8.89
N MET A 36 7.40 16.30 -9.37
CA MET A 36 6.98 16.28 -10.77
C MET A 36 6.23 17.56 -11.20
N LEU A 37 5.59 18.27 -10.26
CA LEU A 37 4.99 19.59 -10.56
C LEU A 37 6.04 20.63 -10.89
N VAL A 38 7.23 20.52 -10.30
CA VAL A 38 8.34 21.47 -10.48
C VAL A 38 9.29 20.99 -11.60
N SER A 39 9.50 19.70 -11.70
CA SER A 39 10.44 19.08 -12.64
C SER A 39 9.80 17.86 -13.32
N PRO A 40 9.10 18.06 -14.45
CA PRO A 40 8.50 16.96 -15.22
C PRO A 40 9.56 15.93 -15.67
N GLY A 41 9.23 14.65 -15.57
CA GLY A 41 10.12 13.54 -15.98
C GLY A 41 10.98 12.93 -14.88
N THR A 42 10.95 13.46 -13.65
CA THR A 42 11.71 12.89 -12.51
C THR A 42 11.21 11.52 -12.06
N ALA A 43 9.97 11.15 -12.38
CA ALA A 43 9.41 9.84 -12.04
C ALA A 43 10.17 8.68 -12.72
N SER A 44 10.72 8.90 -13.91
CA SER A 44 11.53 7.89 -14.62
C SER A 44 12.85 7.55 -13.91
N MET A 45 13.34 8.44 -13.05
CA MET A 45 14.55 8.25 -12.25
C MET A 45 14.23 7.76 -10.82
N ALA A 46 12.95 7.66 -10.44
CA ALA A 46 12.54 7.28 -9.12
C ALA A 46 12.68 5.77 -8.88
N LEU A 47 12.87 5.39 -7.61
CA LEU A 47 12.84 3.98 -7.20
C LEU A 47 11.47 3.37 -7.54
N GLY A 48 11.48 2.31 -8.34
CA GLY A 48 10.26 1.65 -8.80
C GLY A 48 9.63 2.29 -10.05
N ALA A 49 10.39 3.07 -10.82
CA ALA A 49 9.91 3.71 -12.06
C ALA A 49 9.08 2.79 -12.98
N PRO A 50 9.43 1.51 -13.21
CA PRO A 50 8.60 0.61 -14.01
C PRO A 50 7.20 0.37 -13.44
N LEU A 51 7.06 0.46 -12.11
CA LEU A 51 5.78 0.29 -11.40
C LEU A 51 4.95 1.58 -11.39
N LEU A 52 5.62 2.70 -11.58
CA LEU A 52 5.02 4.04 -11.57
C LEU A 52 4.66 4.54 -12.97
N SER A 53 5.08 3.83 -14.03
CA SER A 53 4.87 4.24 -15.42
C SER A 53 3.41 4.48 -15.77
N GLY A 54 2.49 3.68 -15.23
CA GLY A 54 1.04 3.87 -15.41
C GLY A 54 0.52 5.16 -14.74
N LEU A 55 1.06 5.52 -13.58
CA LEU A 55 0.73 6.78 -12.91
C LEU A 55 1.39 7.97 -13.61
N GLU A 56 2.58 7.79 -14.17
CA GLU A 56 3.32 8.84 -14.89
C GLU A 56 2.53 9.32 -16.11
N LEU A 57 1.88 8.41 -16.84
CA LEU A 57 0.99 8.75 -17.96
C LEU A 57 -0.21 9.62 -17.54
N ALA A 58 -0.69 9.46 -16.31
CA ALA A 58 -1.80 10.24 -15.76
C ALA A 58 -1.35 11.57 -15.13
N GLY A 59 -0.03 11.83 -15.06
CA GLY A 59 0.56 13.06 -14.59
C GLY A 59 0.70 13.21 -13.06
N PRO A 60 1.30 14.32 -12.60
CA PRO A 60 1.65 14.50 -11.18
C PRO A 60 0.44 14.50 -10.23
N TYR A 61 -0.71 14.95 -10.71
CA TYR A 61 -1.93 14.96 -9.89
C TYR A 61 -2.39 13.56 -9.47
N MET A 62 -2.12 12.55 -10.29
CA MET A 62 -2.45 11.17 -9.94
C MET A 62 -1.60 10.63 -8.79
N PHE A 63 -0.32 11.05 -8.73
CA PHE A 63 0.56 10.73 -7.60
C PHE A 63 0.04 11.35 -6.30
N LEU A 64 -0.40 12.60 -6.34
CA LEU A 64 -0.98 13.30 -5.18
C LEU A 64 -2.30 12.67 -4.75
N LEU A 65 -3.15 12.29 -5.71
CA LEU A 65 -4.41 11.60 -5.43
C LEU A 65 -4.16 10.25 -4.75
N MET A 66 -3.24 9.45 -5.30
CA MET A 66 -2.88 8.15 -4.71
C MET A 66 -2.23 8.29 -3.33
N ALA A 67 -1.43 9.33 -3.11
CA ALA A 67 -0.91 9.66 -1.80
C ALA A 67 -2.04 9.95 -0.81
N GLY A 68 -3.03 10.76 -1.20
CA GLY A 68 -4.21 11.05 -0.39
C GLY A 68 -5.01 9.79 -0.04
N VAL A 69 -5.26 8.92 -1.02
CA VAL A 69 -5.92 7.62 -0.80
C VAL A 69 -5.12 6.76 0.18
N GLY A 70 -3.80 6.70 0.03
CA GLY A 70 -2.92 5.96 0.95
C GLY A 70 -3.00 6.46 2.38
N VAL A 71 -3.02 7.79 2.58
CA VAL A 71 -3.20 8.40 3.92
C VAL A 71 -4.57 8.04 4.51
N LEU A 72 -5.64 8.14 3.72
CA LEU A 72 -7.00 7.83 4.19
C LEU A 72 -7.14 6.35 4.60
N ILE A 73 -6.56 5.43 3.83
CA ILE A 73 -6.55 4.01 4.16
C ILE A 73 -5.73 3.77 5.43
N GLY A 74 -4.52 4.31 5.53
CA GLY A 74 -3.66 4.20 6.71
C GLY A 74 -4.34 4.70 7.98
N TRP A 75 -4.98 5.87 7.90
CA TRP A 75 -5.76 6.43 8.99
C TRP A 75 -6.96 5.55 9.39
N GLY A 76 -7.72 5.09 8.40
CA GLY A 76 -8.86 4.22 8.64
C GLY A 76 -8.46 2.86 9.24
N LEU A 77 -7.29 2.31 8.87
CA LEU A 77 -6.73 1.10 9.48
C LEU A 77 -6.40 1.32 10.96
N LEU A 78 -5.79 2.47 11.31
CA LEU A 78 -5.50 2.81 12.71
C LEU A 78 -6.78 3.00 13.54
N ARG A 79 -7.87 3.42 12.90
CA ARG A 79 -9.19 3.51 13.52
C ARG A 79 -9.98 2.20 13.50
N LEU A 80 -9.40 1.12 12.99
CA LEU A 80 -10.04 -0.19 12.84
C LEU A 80 -11.35 -0.14 12.03
N ASN A 81 -11.46 0.80 11.09
CA ASN A 81 -12.63 0.93 10.25
C ASN A 81 -12.68 -0.19 9.20
N ASN A 82 -13.77 -0.93 9.15
CA ASN A 82 -13.98 -2.04 8.22
C ASN A 82 -13.86 -1.60 6.74
N TRP A 83 -14.28 -0.36 6.42
CA TRP A 83 -14.08 0.24 5.11
C TRP A 83 -12.60 0.29 4.71
N ALA A 84 -11.74 0.77 5.61
CA ALA A 84 -10.31 0.89 5.34
C ALA A 84 -9.63 -0.47 5.12
N ARG A 85 -10.06 -1.50 5.86
CA ARG A 85 -9.61 -2.88 5.66
C ARG A 85 -9.96 -3.36 4.24
N ARG A 86 -11.20 -3.18 3.80
CA ARG A 86 -11.66 -3.56 2.46
C ARG A 86 -10.90 -2.79 1.38
N ALA A 87 -10.70 -1.49 1.59
CA ALA A 87 -9.93 -0.65 0.67
C ALA A 87 -8.45 -1.09 0.60
N ALA A 88 -7.82 -1.41 1.72
CA ALA A 88 -6.44 -1.90 1.75
C ALA A 88 -6.29 -3.23 1.01
N ILE A 89 -7.24 -4.16 1.19
CA ILE A 89 -7.28 -5.43 0.45
C ILE A 89 -7.44 -5.18 -1.05
N ALA A 90 -8.36 -4.31 -1.46
CA ALA A 90 -8.60 -3.98 -2.86
C ALA A 90 -7.34 -3.36 -3.51
N VAL A 91 -6.72 -2.39 -2.85
CA VAL A 91 -5.47 -1.76 -3.32
C VAL A 91 -4.32 -2.76 -3.39
N GLY A 92 -4.20 -3.64 -2.39
CA GLY A 92 -3.20 -4.72 -2.38
C GLY A 92 -3.40 -5.66 -3.57
N PHE A 93 -4.63 -6.10 -3.80
CA PHE A 93 -4.97 -7.00 -4.90
C PHE A 93 -4.73 -6.37 -6.28
N ILE A 94 -5.22 -5.15 -6.49
CA ILE A 94 -4.98 -4.39 -7.74
C ILE A 94 -3.48 -4.22 -7.96
N GLY A 95 -2.73 -3.89 -6.90
CA GLY A 95 -1.28 -3.75 -6.96
C GLY A 95 -0.57 -5.04 -7.36
N VAL A 96 -1.04 -6.21 -6.91
CA VAL A 96 -0.51 -7.52 -7.35
C VAL A 96 -0.80 -7.73 -8.83
N VAL A 97 -2.05 -7.54 -9.26
CA VAL A 97 -2.46 -7.74 -10.66
C VAL A 97 -1.65 -6.84 -11.60
N MET A 98 -1.44 -5.58 -11.23
CA MET A 98 -0.65 -4.65 -12.05
C MET A 98 0.85 -4.97 -12.09
N LEU A 99 1.38 -5.61 -11.04
CA LEU A 99 2.79 -6.01 -10.98
C LEU A 99 3.12 -7.27 -11.78
N VAL A 100 2.15 -8.16 -11.98
CA VAL A 100 2.37 -9.44 -12.70
C VAL A 100 2.97 -9.23 -14.09
N PRO A 101 2.46 -8.35 -14.97
CA PRO A 101 3.07 -8.13 -16.28
C PRO A 101 4.48 -7.58 -16.20
N ALA A 102 4.74 -6.65 -15.27
CA ALA A 102 6.06 -6.03 -15.10
C ALA A 102 7.10 -7.05 -14.61
N VAL A 103 6.72 -7.91 -13.66
CA VAL A 103 7.59 -8.98 -13.14
C VAL A 103 7.81 -10.06 -14.19
N SER A 104 6.78 -10.42 -14.96
CA SER A 104 6.91 -11.39 -16.06
C SER A 104 7.87 -10.90 -17.14
N ALA A 105 7.81 -9.63 -17.52
CA ALA A 105 8.74 -9.03 -18.47
C ALA A 105 10.17 -8.97 -17.91
N ALA A 106 10.33 -8.61 -16.62
CA ALA A 106 11.64 -8.59 -15.96
C ALA A 106 12.27 -9.98 -15.80
N ALA A 107 11.44 -11.02 -15.64
CA ALA A 107 11.90 -12.41 -15.55
C ALA A 107 12.53 -12.90 -16.86
N ALA A 108 12.04 -12.45 -18.01
CA ALA A 108 12.58 -12.81 -19.31
C ALA A 108 14.03 -12.29 -19.52
N ASP A 109 14.37 -11.16 -18.89
CA ASP A 109 15.67 -10.51 -19.04
C ASP A 109 16.62 -10.68 -17.83
N PHE A 110 16.22 -11.43 -16.80
CA PHE A 110 16.99 -11.62 -15.55
C PHE A 110 17.53 -10.31 -14.93
N ARG A 111 16.72 -9.27 -14.92
CA ARG A 111 17.11 -7.94 -14.40
C ARG A 111 16.93 -7.83 -12.88
N ALA A 112 17.71 -6.94 -12.25
CA ALA A 112 17.57 -6.60 -10.83
C ALA A 112 16.13 -6.13 -10.45
N SER A 113 15.37 -5.60 -11.41
CA SER A 113 13.96 -5.25 -11.27
C SER A 113 13.06 -6.43 -10.89
N LEU A 114 13.47 -7.68 -11.20
CA LEU A 114 12.78 -8.89 -10.78
C LEU A 114 12.74 -9.01 -9.25
N LEU A 115 13.86 -8.73 -8.58
CA LEU A 115 13.96 -8.83 -7.11
C LEU A 115 13.04 -7.81 -6.44
N TRP A 116 13.05 -6.57 -6.92
CA TRP A 116 12.19 -5.50 -6.37
C TRP A 116 10.71 -5.72 -6.67
N GLY A 117 10.37 -6.14 -7.89
CA GLY A 117 9.00 -6.46 -8.27
C GLY A 117 8.46 -7.68 -7.51
N GLY A 118 9.26 -8.75 -7.44
CA GLY A 118 8.91 -9.97 -6.69
C GLY A 118 8.71 -9.69 -5.20
N LEU A 119 9.62 -8.95 -4.57
CA LEU A 119 9.47 -8.53 -3.17
C LEU A 119 8.19 -7.71 -2.97
N GLY A 120 7.88 -6.80 -3.90
CA GLY A 120 6.67 -6.00 -3.86
C GLY A 120 5.39 -6.84 -3.92
N ILE A 121 5.36 -7.92 -4.71
CA ILE A 121 4.25 -8.88 -4.76
C ILE A 121 4.13 -9.62 -3.43
N ILE A 122 5.24 -10.17 -2.92
CA ILE A 122 5.26 -10.92 -1.66
C ILE A 122 4.71 -10.07 -0.51
N VAL A 123 5.18 -8.84 -0.36
CA VAL A 123 4.69 -7.91 0.68
C VAL A 123 3.19 -7.68 0.55
N ARG A 124 2.66 -7.45 -0.66
CA ARG A 124 1.23 -7.25 -0.88
C ARG A 124 0.40 -8.48 -0.58
N VAL A 125 0.87 -9.65 -0.98
CA VAL A 125 0.21 -10.92 -0.68
C VAL A 125 0.14 -11.16 0.82
N ILE A 126 1.23 -10.90 1.55
CA ILE A 126 1.27 -11.02 3.01
C ILE A 126 0.29 -10.05 3.66
N ILE A 127 0.22 -8.79 3.20
CA ILE A 127 -0.72 -7.78 3.71
C ILE A 127 -2.16 -8.25 3.52
N VAL A 128 -2.51 -8.67 2.29
CA VAL A 128 -3.85 -9.15 1.96
C VAL A 128 -4.20 -10.37 2.81
N TRP A 129 -3.30 -11.36 2.86
CA TRP A 129 -3.50 -12.57 3.65
C TRP A 129 -3.72 -12.26 5.14
N TYR A 130 -2.89 -11.38 5.73
CA TYR A 130 -3.01 -10.98 7.11
C TYR A 130 -4.36 -10.30 7.41
N LEU A 131 -4.82 -9.41 6.53
CA LEU A 131 -6.10 -8.71 6.69
C LEU A 131 -7.33 -9.62 6.48
N PHE A 132 -7.15 -10.80 5.89
CA PHE A 132 -8.19 -11.82 5.76
C PHE A 132 -8.31 -12.74 6.98
N GLN A 133 -7.33 -12.75 7.89
CA GLN A 133 -7.39 -13.61 9.07
C GLN A 133 -8.57 -13.27 9.97
N GLU A 134 -9.28 -14.29 10.44
CA GLU A 134 -10.47 -14.12 11.32
C GLU A 134 -10.19 -13.27 12.56
N PRO A 135 -9.08 -13.50 13.33
CA PRO A 135 -8.81 -12.67 14.52
C PRO A 135 -8.57 -11.19 14.20
N VAL A 136 -8.12 -10.88 12.97
CA VAL A 136 -7.97 -9.49 12.51
C VAL A 136 -9.31 -8.93 12.06
N LYS A 137 -10.10 -9.73 11.32
CA LYS A 137 -11.42 -9.35 10.82
C LYS A 137 -12.39 -8.98 11.95
N GLU A 138 -12.38 -9.73 13.05
CA GLU A 138 -13.23 -9.47 14.22
C GLU A 138 -12.95 -8.11 14.87
N ARG A 139 -11.72 -7.60 14.77
CA ARG A 139 -11.35 -6.28 15.31
C ARG A 139 -11.91 -5.11 14.50
N PHE A 140 -12.31 -5.35 13.26
CA PHE A 140 -12.92 -4.36 12.36
C PHE A 140 -14.45 -4.48 12.28
N SER A 141 -15.07 -5.36 13.03
CA SER A 141 -16.51 -5.65 12.92
C SER A 141 -17.40 -4.84 13.85
N ASP A 142 -16.85 -3.91 14.59
CA ASP A 142 -17.62 -2.98 15.44
C ASP A 142 -18.03 -1.73 14.68
#